data_3ee427c94e499a37dd767b313805783e
#
_entry.id   3ee427c94e499a37dd767b313805783e
#
_cell.length_a   1.000
_cell.length_b   1.000
_cell.length_c   1.000
_cell.angle_alpha   90.00
_cell.angle_beta   90.00
_cell.angle_gamma   90.00
#
_symmetry.space_group_name_H-M   'P 1'
#
loop_
_entity.id
_entity.type
_entity.pdbx_description
1 polymer ?
#
loop_
_entity_poly.entity_id
_entity_poly.type
_entity_poly.pdbx_seq_one_letter_code
_entity_poly.pdbx_strand_id
1 'polypeptide(L)'
;MKQTKQIHAHAIANNLTRFSYISSRILAFFAASPRGDFRYAETLFTHMPNPNIFDYNSIITSYTTNSQFDKSLSVFTKMLNMNIRPNSHTFTTLVKSCVTLSSLEQVFTLTMKSGNSSDVYFVSSVINVFSKHGAIHLARQVFDESSNRNVVCWTSLVSGYCSCGLVNEVRDVFDKMPQRNEASNSAMVSGYVRNSFFSEGVQLFRELKKKDKGRARVKFNGALLVSVLNACTVMGAFEEGKWIHSYVEENGLEYDLELGTALIDFYAKCGWVKDAEKVFDKMLVKDVATWSAMILGLAINGNNKMALELFEKMEKVGPKPNEVTFVGVLTACNHKSLFGESSRLFGIMSEKYNITPSIEHYGCIVDILARSGQVKKALIFINSMHIEPDGAIWGSLLNGCLMHGHYELGQKVGKYLIEFDPEHSGRYVLLANMYANMGKWEGVSEVRKLMKDRGVVIVYGWSFIEIDQTLHKFSADDKCCLYSGEIYEVLSHLGKKVEEFSGDKDAFFICNLNQIT
;
A
#
# COMPACT_ATOMS: atom_id res chain seq x y z
N MET A 1 22.48 -29.99 7.79
CA MET A 1 21.62 -31.19 7.58
C MET A 1 22.37 -32.51 7.66
N LYS A 2 23.27 -32.89 6.72
CA LYS A 2 24.00 -34.16 6.78
C LYS A 2 24.77 -34.36 8.11
N GLN A 3 25.50 -33.34 8.54
CA GLN A 3 26.27 -33.39 9.81
C GLN A 3 25.39 -33.62 11.05
N THR A 4 24.22 -32.97 11.11
CA THR A 4 23.32 -33.14 12.28
C THR A 4 22.67 -34.51 12.28
N LYS A 5 22.33 -35.09 11.11
CA LYS A 5 21.88 -36.48 10.98
C LYS A 5 22.99 -37.46 11.38
N GLN A 6 24.26 -37.17 11.05
CA GLN A 6 25.42 -37.96 11.51
C GLN A 6 25.60 -37.89 13.04
N ILE A 7 25.46 -36.68 13.64
CA ILE A 7 25.50 -36.51 15.09
C ILE A 7 24.40 -37.33 15.76
N HIS A 8 23.16 -37.30 15.18
CA HIS A 8 22.07 -38.13 15.74
C HIS A 8 22.35 -39.61 15.60
N ALA A 9 22.85 -40.11 14.46
CA ALA A 9 23.25 -41.49 14.26
C ALA A 9 24.36 -41.92 15.26
N HIS A 10 25.35 -41.06 15.48
CA HIS A 10 26.38 -41.28 16.48
C HIS A 10 25.82 -41.31 17.90
N ALA A 11 24.87 -40.43 18.23
CA ALA A 11 24.20 -40.44 19.53
C ALA A 11 23.41 -41.73 19.76
N ILE A 12 22.75 -42.27 18.73
CA ILE A 12 22.07 -43.57 18.80
C ILE A 12 23.07 -44.69 19.01
N ALA A 13 24.12 -44.76 18.17
CA ALA A 13 25.15 -45.84 18.24
C ALA A 13 25.84 -45.90 19.60
N ASN A 14 26.03 -44.78 20.27
CA ASN A 14 26.65 -44.70 21.61
C ASN A 14 25.63 -44.69 22.77
N ASN A 15 24.37 -44.99 22.50
CA ASN A 15 23.29 -45.01 23.49
C ASN A 15 23.12 -43.67 24.25
N LEU A 16 23.54 -42.54 23.63
CA LEU A 16 23.42 -41.19 24.21
C LEU A 16 21.99 -40.65 24.15
N THR A 17 21.14 -41.20 23.30
CA THR A 17 19.72 -40.83 23.18
C THR A 17 18.89 -41.18 24.43
N ARG A 18 19.42 -42.03 25.36
CA ARG A 18 18.83 -42.25 26.66
C ARG A 18 18.81 -40.98 27.53
N PHE A 19 19.70 -40.02 27.25
CA PHE A 19 19.69 -38.72 27.91
C PHE A 19 18.69 -37.80 27.20
N SER A 20 17.59 -37.51 27.86
CA SER A 20 16.50 -36.66 27.30
C SER A 20 17.02 -35.33 26.78
N TYR A 21 18.01 -34.72 27.43
CA TYR A 21 18.62 -33.47 27.01
C TYR A 21 19.20 -33.52 25.56
N ILE A 22 19.90 -34.62 25.23
CA ILE A 22 20.51 -34.77 23.90
C ILE A 22 19.43 -34.91 22.84
N SER A 23 18.45 -35.78 23.06
CA SER A 23 17.32 -35.97 22.14
C SER A 23 16.50 -34.70 21.94
N SER A 24 16.24 -33.97 23.04
CA SER A 24 15.52 -32.69 22.99
C SER A 24 16.25 -31.62 22.19
N ARG A 25 17.58 -31.52 22.29
CA ARG A 25 18.39 -30.56 21.50
C ARG A 25 18.42 -30.91 20.01
N ILE A 26 18.51 -32.19 19.69
CA ILE A 26 18.45 -32.68 18.33
C ILE A 26 17.05 -32.38 17.72
N LEU A 27 15.99 -32.68 18.48
CA LEU A 27 14.61 -32.37 18.08
C LEU A 27 14.44 -30.88 17.81
N ALA A 28 14.84 -30.01 18.74
CA ALA A 28 14.70 -28.56 18.61
C ALA A 28 15.44 -28.01 17.39
N PHE A 29 16.63 -28.56 17.07
CA PHE A 29 17.35 -28.17 15.85
C PHE A 29 16.55 -28.48 14.58
N PHE A 30 15.99 -29.69 14.46
CA PHE A 30 15.21 -30.06 13.27
C PHE A 30 13.84 -29.39 13.23
N ALA A 31 13.25 -29.12 14.37
CA ALA A 31 11.93 -28.50 14.50
C ALA A 31 11.93 -26.98 14.25
N ALA A 32 12.93 -26.24 14.75
CA ALA A 32 12.95 -24.78 14.78
C ALA A 32 13.94 -24.14 13.80
N SER A 33 14.91 -24.86 13.27
CA SER A 33 15.91 -24.30 12.35
C SER A 33 15.33 -24.09 10.93
N PRO A 34 15.57 -22.93 10.29
CA PRO A 34 15.23 -22.73 8.87
C PRO A 34 15.87 -23.75 7.93
N ARG A 35 16.97 -24.38 8.39
CA ARG A 35 17.68 -25.49 7.72
C ARG A 35 17.25 -26.86 8.26
N GLY A 36 16.27 -26.92 9.15
CA GLY A 36 15.76 -28.14 9.77
C GLY A 36 14.99 -28.99 8.75
N ASP A 37 14.82 -30.27 9.10
CA ASP A 37 13.99 -31.22 8.35
C ASP A 37 12.78 -31.54 9.23
N PHE A 38 11.70 -30.87 8.93
CA PHE A 38 10.44 -30.99 9.67
C PHE A 38 9.95 -32.46 9.77
N ARG A 39 10.01 -33.20 8.65
CA ARG A 39 9.61 -34.61 8.62
C ARG A 39 10.49 -35.48 9.52
N TYR A 40 11.76 -35.13 9.59
CA TYR A 40 12.69 -35.81 10.48
C TYR A 40 12.40 -35.49 11.96
N ALA A 41 12.04 -34.24 12.26
CA ALA A 41 11.60 -33.84 13.60
C ALA A 41 10.34 -34.60 14.04
N GLU A 42 9.36 -34.75 13.16
CA GLU A 42 8.13 -35.53 13.41
C GLU A 42 8.43 -36.99 13.72
N THR A 43 9.29 -37.62 12.91
CA THR A 43 9.73 -39.01 13.14
C THR A 43 10.49 -39.15 14.46
N LEU A 44 11.40 -38.22 14.76
CA LEU A 44 12.16 -38.22 15.99
C LEU A 44 11.24 -38.11 17.23
N PHE A 45 10.31 -37.15 17.21
CA PHE A 45 9.37 -36.95 18.32
C PHE A 45 8.47 -38.17 18.55
N THR A 46 8.03 -38.86 17.49
CA THR A 46 7.18 -40.05 17.58
C THR A 46 7.90 -41.23 18.30
N HIS A 47 9.23 -41.31 18.14
CA HIS A 47 10.04 -42.37 18.71
C HIS A 47 10.70 -41.98 20.04
N MET A 48 10.47 -40.77 20.55
CA MET A 48 10.98 -40.39 21.88
C MET A 48 10.21 -41.10 22.99
N PRO A 49 10.90 -41.82 23.92
CA PRO A 49 10.22 -42.61 24.93
C PRO A 49 9.51 -41.75 25.99
N ASN A 50 10.08 -40.64 26.40
CA ASN A 50 9.54 -39.75 27.42
C ASN A 50 9.73 -38.26 27.00
N PRO A 51 8.95 -37.76 26.06
CA PRO A 51 9.03 -36.36 25.66
C PRO A 51 8.56 -35.42 26.78
N ASN A 52 9.36 -34.40 27.08
CA ASN A 52 9.07 -33.39 28.07
C ASN A 52 8.38 -32.16 27.46
N ILE A 53 8.03 -31.17 28.30
CA ILE A 53 7.35 -29.93 27.87
C ILE A 53 8.12 -29.18 26.76
N PHE A 54 9.45 -29.18 26.78
CA PHE A 54 10.28 -28.54 25.77
C PHE A 54 10.15 -29.25 24.41
N ASP A 55 10.07 -30.57 24.41
CA ASP A 55 9.91 -31.38 23.20
C ASP A 55 8.54 -31.16 22.58
N TYR A 56 7.47 -31.16 23.40
CA TYR A 56 6.13 -30.82 22.93
C TYR A 56 6.06 -29.40 22.35
N ASN A 57 6.62 -28.41 23.03
CA ASN A 57 6.65 -27.04 22.55
C ASN A 57 7.43 -26.90 21.26
N SER A 58 8.54 -27.61 21.10
CA SER A 58 9.34 -27.61 19.88
C SER A 58 8.56 -28.13 18.68
N ILE A 59 7.84 -29.27 18.85
CA ILE A 59 7.08 -29.85 17.73
C ILE A 59 5.80 -29.05 17.44
N ILE A 60 5.10 -28.50 18.45
CA ILE A 60 3.95 -27.62 18.28
C ILE A 60 4.38 -26.37 17.48
N THR A 61 5.51 -25.76 17.85
CA THR A 61 6.08 -24.61 17.12
C THR A 61 6.38 -24.98 15.67
N SER A 62 6.95 -26.15 15.44
CA SER A 62 7.27 -26.62 14.10
C SER A 62 6.02 -26.82 13.23
N TYR A 63 4.96 -27.42 13.78
CA TYR A 63 3.69 -27.55 13.07
C TYR A 63 3.05 -26.18 12.77
N THR A 64 3.10 -25.25 13.72
CA THR A 64 2.57 -23.90 13.56
C THR A 64 3.30 -23.14 12.44
N THR A 65 4.64 -23.18 12.42
CA THR A 65 5.46 -22.51 11.40
C THR A 65 5.30 -23.11 10.00
N ASN A 66 4.95 -24.41 9.92
CA ASN A 66 4.66 -25.09 8.64
C ASN A 66 3.17 -25.10 8.29
N SER A 67 2.35 -24.29 8.93
CA SER A 67 0.90 -24.14 8.67
C SER A 67 0.09 -25.44 8.81
N GLN A 68 0.56 -26.38 9.65
CA GLN A 68 -0.13 -27.65 9.95
C GLN A 68 -0.88 -27.53 11.29
N PHE A 69 -1.87 -26.66 11.34
CA PHE A 69 -2.55 -26.22 12.55
C PHE A 69 -3.29 -27.36 13.26
N ASP A 70 -3.96 -28.24 12.52
CA ASP A 70 -4.68 -29.38 13.09
C ASP A 70 -3.75 -30.35 13.83
N LYS A 71 -2.55 -30.57 13.28
CA LYS A 71 -1.52 -31.39 13.94
C LYS A 71 -0.98 -30.73 15.21
N SER A 72 -0.85 -29.40 15.20
CA SER A 72 -0.44 -28.63 16.39
C SER A 72 -1.43 -28.86 17.55
N LEU A 73 -2.73 -28.78 17.30
CA LEU A 73 -3.78 -29.04 18.29
C LEU A 73 -3.83 -30.50 18.72
N SER A 74 -3.63 -31.46 17.80
CA SER A 74 -3.56 -32.90 18.09
C SER A 74 -2.42 -33.23 19.04
N VAL A 75 -1.22 -32.64 18.81
CA VAL A 75 -0.06 -32.83 19.71
C VAL A 75 -0.31 -32.17 21.06
N PHE A 76 -0.98 -31.04 21.12
CA PHE A 76 -1.37 -30.43 22.38
C PHE A 76 -2.34 -31.34 23.18
N THR A 77 -3.33 -31.93 22.52
CA THR A 77 -4.24 -32.88 23.14
C THR A 77 -3.47 -34.10 23.68
N LYS A 78 -2.48 -34.62 22.92
CA LYS A 78 -1.60 -35.70 23.37
C LYS A 78 -0.78 -35.31 24.61
N MET A 79 -0.27 -34.05 24.65
CA MET A 79 0.44 -33.49 25.80
C MET A 79 -0.43 -33.50 27.05
N LEU A 80 -1.69 -33.10 26.95
CA LEU A 80 -2.64 -33.12 28.08
C LEU A 80 -2.93 -34.54 28.54
N ASN A 81 -3.15 -35.48 27.61
CA ASN A 81 -3.40 -36.90 27.93
C ASN A 81 -2.20 -37.57 28.64
N MET A 82 -1.00 -37.10 28.39
CA MET A 82 0.23 -37.54 29.07
C MET A 82 0.48 -36.82 30.42
N ASN A 83 -0.49 -36.06 30.91
CA ASN A 83 -0.41 -35.24 32.13
C ASN A 83 0.78 -34.25 32.17
N ILE A 84 1.26 -33.80 31.00
CA ILE A 84 2.29 -32.77 30.92
C ILE A 84 1.60 -31.42 30.96
N ARG A 85 1.87 -30.62 32.00
CA ARG A 85 1.22 -29.29 32.17
C ARG A 85 1.74 -28.28 31.13
N PRO A 86 0.87 -27.69 30.33
CA PRO A 86 1.24 -26.62 29.41
C PRO A 86 1.76 -25.39 30.17
N ASN A 87 2.64 -24.61 29.53
CA ASN A 87 3.11 -23.31 30.03
C ASN A 87 2.71 -22.18 29.09
N SER A 88 3.05 -20.94 29.47
CA SER A 88 2.75 -19.74 28.67
C SER A 88 3.26 -19.86 27.23
N HIS A 89 4.42 -20.47 27.01
CA HIS A 89 4.97 -20.68 25.66
C HIS A 89 4.11 -21.65 24.82
N THR A 90 3.61 -22.73 25.44
CA THR A 90 2.68 -23.67 24.80
C THR A 90 1.43 -22.93 24.29
N PHE A 91 0.78 -22.15 25.17
CA PHE A 91 -0.44 -21.42 24.84
C PHE A 91 -0.21 -20.31 23.81
N THR A 92 0.89 -19.55 23.93
CA THR A 92 1.26 -18.53 22.96
C THR A 92 1.44 -19.10 21.55
N THR A 93 2.03 -20.29 21.45
CA THR A 93 2.24 -20.98 20.17
C THR A 93 0.91 -21.52 19.61
N LEU A 94 0.07 -22.08 20.46
CA LEU A 94 -1.26 -22.58 20.07
C LEU A 94 -2.17 -21.45 19.59
N VAL A 95 -2.18 -20.31 20.24
CA VAL A 95 -2.95 -19.13 19.77
C VAL A 95 -2.56 -18.75 18.35
N LYS A 96 -1.26 -18.76 18.03
CA LYS A 96 -0.77 -18.48 16.66
C LYS A 96 -1.18 -19.56 15.65
N SER A 97 -1.51 -20.78 16.11
CA SER A 97 -1.98 -21.86 15.26
C SER A 97 -3.50 -21.90 15.05
N CYS A 98 -4.25 -21.04 15.74
CA CYS A 98 -5.70 -20.98 15.57
C CYS A 98 -6.08 -20.33 14.23
N VAL A 99 -6.76 -21.10 13.39
CA VAL A 99 -7.23 -20.64 12.05
C VAL A 99 -8.64 -20.05 12.13
N THR A 100 -9.43 -20.48 13.13
CA THR A 100 -10.82 -20.04 13.31
C THR A 100 -10.99 -19.34 14.66
N LEU A 101 -11.97 -18.43 14.72
CA LEU A 101 -12.33 -17.74 15.95
C LEU A 101 -12.72 -18.74 17.07
N SER A 102 -13.48 -19.78 16.72
CA SER A 102 -13.90 -20.81 17.67
C SER A 102 -12.74 -21.60 18.28
N SER A 103 -11.71 -21.94 17.48
CA SER A 103 -10.50 -22.60 18.02
C SER A 103 -9.71 -21.68 18.94
N LEU A 104 -9.67 -20.37 18.64
CA LEU A 104 -9.03 -19.37 19.49
C LEU A 104 -9.74 -19.22 20.84
N GLU A 105 -11.07 -19.13 20.83
CA GLU A 105 -11.88 -19.06 22.06
C GLU A 105 -11.71 -20.30 22.94
N GLN A 106 -11.61 -21.48 22.35
CA GLN A 106 -11.33 -22.72 23.10
C GLN A 106 -9.95 -22.68 23.75
N VAL A 107 -8.90 -22.32 23.02
CA VAL A 107 -7.53 -22.20 23.55
C VAL A 107 -7.48 -21.11 24.63
N PHE A 108 -8.14 -19.98 24.42
CA PHE A 108 -8.22 -18.91 25.39
C PHE A 108 -8.90 -19.38 26.69
N THR A 109 -10.04 -20.05 26.59
CA THR A 109 -10.77 -20.61 27.75
C THR A 109 -9.92 -21.61 28.54
N LEU A 110 -9.18 -22.49 27.84
CA LEU A 110 -8.26 -23.45 28.48
C LEU A 110 -7.12 -22.74 29.20
N THR A 111 -6.58 -21.67 28.63
CA THR A 111 -5.50 -20.88 29.25
C THR A 111 -6.00 -20.16 30.50
N MET A 112 -7.20 -19.60 30.46
CA MET A 112 -7.82 -18.96 31.63
C MET A 112 -7.95 -19.96 32.79
N LYS A 113 -8.44 -21.20 32.52
CA LYS A 113 -8.57 -22.28 33.51
C LYS A 113 -7.23 -22.78 34.05
N SER A 114 -6.16 -22.66 33.28
CA SER A 114 -4.82 -23.13 33.69
C SER A 114 -4.01 -22.10 34.51
N GLY A 115 -4.53 -20.87 34.69
CA GLY A 115 -3.87 -19.78 35.42
C GLY A 115 -2.69 -19.13 34.66
N ASN A 116 -2.53 -19.40 33.35
CA ASN A 116 -1.48 -18.81 32.50
C ASN A 116 -1.92 -17.55 31.75
N SER A 117 -3.08 -17.01 32.06
CA SER A 117 -3.71 -15.86 31.36
C SER A 117 -3.02 -14.52 31.60
N SER A 118 -2.20 -14.39 32.64
CA SER A 118 -1.51 -13.13 32.99
C SER A 118 -0.16 -12.95 32.26
N ASP A 119 0.27 -13.91 31.44
CA ASP A 119 1.50 -13.78 30.66
C ASP A 119 1.34 -12.77 29.53
N VAL A 120 2.21 -11.77 29.49
CA VAL A 120 2.16 -10.63 28.55
C VAL A 120 2.29 -11.08 27.09
N TYR A 121 3.13 -12.08 26.81
CA TYR A 121 3.31 -12.57 25.44
C TYR A 121 2.09 -13.35 24.97
N PHE A 122 1.42 -14.07 25.89
CA PHE A 122 0.16 -14.72 25.61
C PHE A 122 -0.93 -13.68 25.32
N VAL A 123 -1.13 -12.71 26.21
CA VAL A 123 -2.12 -11.64 26.04
C VAL A 123 -1.95 -10.88 24.73
N SER A 124 -0.72 -10.47 24.39
CA SER A 124 -0.44 -9.77 23.15
C SER A 124 -0.72 -10.63 21.90
N SER A 125 -0.42 -11.93 21.98
CA SER A 125 -0.69 -12.88 20.89
C SER A 125 -2.20 -13.08 20.68
N VAL A 126 -2.96 -13.21 21.75
CA VAL A 126 -4.43 -13.33 21.71
C VAL A 126 -5.05 -12.07 21.11
N ILE A 127 -4.64 -10.88 21.57
CA ILE A 127 -5.08 -9.60 21.00
C ILE A 127 -4.84 -9.56 19.49
N ASN A 128 -3.63 -9.92 19.04
CA ASN A 128 -3.28 -9.93 17.63
C ASN A 128 -4.15 -10.91 16.81
N VAL A 129 -4.41 -12.12 17.33
CA VAL A 129 -5.19 -13.11 16.60
C VAL A 129 -6.66 -12.74 16.56
N PHE A 130 -7.27 -12.27 17.66
CA PHE A 130 -8.64 -11.74 17.64
C PHE A 130 -8.79 -10.58 16.65
N SER A 131 -7.82 -9.66 16.63
CA SER A 131 -7.83 -8.53 15.68
C SER A 131 -7.75 -8.98 14.23
N LYS A 132 -6.93 -9.99 13.90
CA LYS A 132 -6.84 -10.55 12.56
C LYS A 132 -8.15 -11.19 12.07
N HIS A 133 -8.93 -11.72 13.00
CA HIS A 133 -10.26 -12.26 12.71
C HIS A 133 -11.39 -11.21 12.76
N GLY A 134 -11.07 -9.93 12.88
CA GLY A 134 -12.05 -8.84 12.97
C GLY A 134 -12.78 -8.75 14.32
N ALA A 135 -12.43 -9.61 15.29
CA ALA A 135 -13.07 -9.68 16.61
C ALA A 135 -12.42 -8.70 17.60
N ILE A 136 -12.33 -7.42 17.22
CA ILE A 136 -11.62 -6.40 18.02
C ILE A 136 -12.23 -6.17 19.41
N HIS A 137 -13.54 -6.37 19.57
CA HIS A 137 -14.22 -6.27 20.86
C HIS A 137 -13.70 -7.32 21.84
N LEU A 138 -13.42 -8.57 21.40
CA LEU A 138 -12.83 -9.60 22.23
C LEU A 138 -11.36 -9.27 22.55
N ALA A 139 -10.62 -8.74 21.57
CA ALA A 139 -9.25 -8.28 21.80
C ALA A 139 -9.21 -7.18 22.87
N ARG A 140 -10.17 -6.25 22.85
CA ARG A 140 -10.32 -5.19 23.84
C ARG A 140 -10.67 -5.77 25.23
N GLN A 141 -11.60 -6.71 25.30
CA GLN A 141 -11.97 -7.37 26.56
C GLN A 141 -10.75 -8.05 27.19
N VAL A 142 -10.00 -8.84 26.41
CA VAL A 142 -8.77 -9.50 26.89
C VAL A 142 -7.76 -8.50 27.42
N PHE A 143 -7.60 -7.37 26.74
CA PHE A 143 -6.75 -6.28 27.18
C PHE A 143 -7.22 -5.67 28.50
N ASP A 144 -8.53 -5.41 28.65
CA ASP A 144 -9.10 -4.78 29.85
C ASP A 144 -9.12 -5.73 31.07
N GLU A 145 -9.22 -7.04 30.85
CA GLU A 145 -9.13 -8.05 31.91
C GLU A 145 -7.68 -8.34 32.35
N SER A 146 -6.69 -7.97 31.52
CA SER A 146 -5.28 -8.21 31.83
C SER A 146 -4.79 -7.28 32.95
N SER A 147 -4.21 -7.86 34.00
CA SER A 147 -3.57 -7.12 35.10
C SER A 147 -2.22 -6.51 34.75
N ASN A 148 -1.54 -7.07 33.73
CA ASN A 148 -0.20 -6.65 33.31
C ASN A 148 -0.22 -6.14 31.86
N ARG A 149 -0.43 -4.84 31.69
CA ARG A 149 -0.54 -4.15 30.38
C ARG A 149 0.77 -3.44 30.05
N ASN A 150 1.72 -4.15 29.48
CA ASN A 150 2.96 -3.54 29.03
C ASN A 150 2.82 -2.89 27.64
N VAL A 151 3.89 -2.21 27.17
CA VAL A 151 3.92 -1.55 25.85
C VAL A 151 3.56 -2.50 24.70
N VAL A 152 3.89 -3.80 24.80
CA VAL A 152 3.58 -4.78 23.75
C VAL A 152 2.07 -5.01 23.63
N CYS A 153 1.37 -5.17 24.76
CA CYS A 153 -0.09 -5.34 24.76
C CYS A 153 -0.80 -4.09 24.18
N TRP A 154 -0.37 -2.90 24.61
CA TRP A 154 -0.87 -1.63 24.07
C TRP A 154 -0.64 -1.52 22.57
N THR A 155 0.59 -1.80 22.09
CA THR A 155 0.93 -1.75 20.65
C THR A 155 0.13 -2.77 19.84
N SER A 156 -0.09 -3.97 20.40
CA SER A 156 -0.93 -5.00 19.77
C SER A 156 -2.37 -4.53 19.62
N LEU A 157 -2.91 -3.87 20.63
CA LEU A 157 -4.27 -3.33 20.59
C LEU A 157 -4.39 -2.18 19.59
N VAL A 158 -3.43 -1.24 19.58
CA VAL A 158 -3.35 -0.16 18.57
C VAL A 158 -3.32 -0.74 17.16
N SER A 159 -2.42 -1.70 16.90
CA SER A 159 -2.34 -2.38 15.59
C SER A 159 -3.64 -3.09 15.22
N GLY A 160 -4.32 -3.68 16.20
CA GLY A 160 -5.60 -4.36 16.03
C GLY A 160 -6.71 -3.40 15.59
N TYR A 161 -6.90 -2.31 16.29
CA TYR A 161 -7.88 -1.27 15.93
C TYR A 161 -7.59 -0.69 14.53
N CYS A 162 -6.31 -0.39 14.23
CA CYS A 162 -5.91 0.06 12.89
C CYS A 162 -6.24 -0.96 11.80
N SER A 163 -6.05 -2.25 12.07
CA SER A 163 -6.36 -3.32 11.10
C SER A 163 -7.86 -3.48 10.83
N CYS A 164 -8.69 -3.11 11.80
CA CYS A 164 -10.15 -3.12 11.69
C CYS A 164 -10.73 -1.80 11.16
N GLY A 165 -9.90 -0.82 10.82
CA GLY A 165 -10.36 0.48 10.30
C GLY A 165 -10.96 1.44 11.36
N LEU A 166 -10.87 1.10 12.65
CA LEU A 166 -11.44 1.87 13.76
C LEU A 166 -10.47 2.97 14.23
N VAL A 167 -10.28 3.96 13.36
CA VAL A 167 -9.20 4.97 13.50
C VAL A 167 -9.47 5.95 14.62
N ASN A 168 -10.74 6.31 14.88
CA ASN A 168 -11.09 7.24 15.96
C ASN A 168 -10.85 6.60 17.33
N GLU A 169 -11.24 5.35 17.49
CA GLU A 169 -11.08 4.59 18.72
C GLU A 169 -9.60 4.29 19.03
N VAL A 170 -8.80 4.07 17.99
CA VAL A 170 -7.38 3.81 18.19
C VAL A 170 -6.62 5.03 18.71
N ARG A 171 -7.01 6.24 18.34
CA ARG A 171 -6.39 7.46 18.86
C ARG A 171 -6.54 7.55 20.37
N ASP A 172 -7.74 7.25 20.89
CA ASP A 172 -8.01 7.23 22.33
C ASP A 172 -7.17 6.19 23.07
N VAL A 173 -6.99 5.00 22.46
CA VAL A 173 -6.14 3.94 23.02
C VAL A 173 -4.68 4.38 23.04
N PHE A 174 -4.20 4.95 21.94
CA PHE A 174 -2.83 5.43 21.84
C PHE A 174 -2.51 6.56 22.80
N ASP A 175 -3.45 7.50 23.01
CA ASP A 175 -3.27 8.63 23.93
C ASP A 175 -3.26 8.20 25.39
N LYS A 176 -3.95 7.10 25.74
CA LYS A 176 -3.95 6.51 27.08
C LYS A 176 -2.73 5.64 27.38
N MET A 177 -1.81 5.40 26.39
CA MET A 177 -0.61 4.61 26.64
C MET A 177 0.31 5.30 27.66
N PRO A 178 0.66 4.62 28.79
CA PRO A 178 1.55 5.21 29.80
C PRO A 178 2.95 5.49 29.29
N GLN A 179 3.43 4.63 28.40
CA GLN A 179 4.74 4.74 27.74
C GLN A 179 4.59 4.39 26.28
N ARG A 180 5.19 5.19 25.43
CA ARG A 180 5.24 4.98 23.98
C ARG A 180 6.68 4.68 23.57
N ASN A 181 6.86 3.77 22.64
CA ASN A 181 8.13 3.45 22.03
C ASN A 181 8.05 3.59 20.50
N GLU A 182 9.17 3.35 19.84
CA GLU A 182 9.28 3.37 18.39
C GLU A 182 8.24 2.46 17.69
N ALA A 183 8.03 1.25 18.22
CA ALA A 183 7.07 0.31 17.65
C ALA A 183 5.62 0.80 17.76
N SER A 184 5.22 1.40 18.89
CA SER A 184 3.87 1.95 19.05
C SER A 184 3.63 3.19 18.18
N ASN A 185 4.63 4.05 18.04
CA ASN A 185 4.57 5.20 17.14
C ASN A 185 4.44 4.76 15.68
N SER A 186 5.26 3.79 15.25
CA SER A 186 5.18 3.21 13.90
C SER A 186 3.84 2.54 13.63
N ALA A 187 3.29 1.79 14.60
CA ALA A 187 2.00 1.14 14.46
C ALA A 187 0.88 2.16 14.25
N MET A 188 0.89 3.26 15.01
CA MET A 188 -0.13 4.30 14.90
C MET A 188 -0.03 5.07 13.57
N VAL A 189 1.17 5.53 13.17
CA VAL A 189 1.38 6.23 11.90
C VAL A 189 1.02 5.33 10.71
N SER A 190 1.53 4.09 10.69
CA SER A 190 1.21 3.12 9.62
C SER A 190 -0.30 2.78 9.60
N GLY A 191 -0.94 2.75 10.76
CA GLY A 191 -2.37 2.57 10.90
C GLY A 191 -3.17 3.71 10.25
N TYR A 192 -2.82 4.96 10.53
CA TYR A 192 -3.40 6.12 9.87
C TYR A 192 -3.25 6.06 8.34
N VAL A 193 -2.02 5.84 7.86
CA VAL A 193 -1.72 5.80 6.43
C VAL A 193 -2.48 4.68 5.71
N ARG A 194 -2.53 3.48 6.30
CA ARG A 194 -3.25 2.33 5.73
C ARG A 194 -4.75 2.57 5.62
N ASN A 195 -5.32 3.36 6.51
CA ASN A 195 -6.74 3.73 6.50
C ASN A 195 -7.01 5.06 5.79
N SER A 196 -6.05 5.58 5.01
CA SER A 196 -6.18 6.82 4.23
C SER A 196 -6.32 8.10 5.06
N PHE A 197 -5.97 8.07 6.35
CA PHE A 197 -5.88 9.25 7.23
C PHE A 197 -4.47 9.85 7.14
N PHE A 198 -4.11 10.31 5.94
CA PHE A 198 -2.75 10.76 5.64
C PHE A 198 -2.36 12.01 6.44
N SER A 199 -3.28 12.96 6.61
CA SER A 199 -3.03 14.21 7.34
C SER A 199 -2.73 13.95 8.81
N GLU A 200 -3.48 13.06 9.44
CA GLU A 200 -3.29 12.64 10.83
C GLU A 200 -1.97 11.90 11.01
N GLY A 201 -1.61 11.06 10.03
CA GLY A 201 -0.32 10.35 10.00
C GLY A 201 0.86 11.32 9.96
N VAL A 202 0.84 12.30 9.06
CA VAL A 202 1.88 13.34 8.94
C VAL A 202 1.90 14.25 10.18
N GLN A 203 0.73 14.63 10.69
CA GLN A 203 0.65 15.45 11.91
C GLN A 203 1.25 14.73 13.12
N LEU A 204 0.93 13.45 13.32
CA LEU A 204 1.53 12.67 14.41
C LEU A 204 3.05 12.58 14.25
N PHE A 205 3.54 12.39 13.04
CA PHE A 205 4.98 12.41 12.76
C PHE A 205 5.62 13.78 13.12
N ARG A 206 4.98 14.89 12.76
CA ARG A 206 5.42 16.25 13.16
C ARG A 206 5.48 16.42 14.69
N GLU A 207 4.50 15.87 15.42
CA GLU A 207 4.50 15.86 16.88
C GLU A 207 5.69 15.09 17.46
N LEU A 208 5.98 13.91 16.88
CA LEU A 208 7.12 13.08 17.28
C LEU A 208 8.45 13.78 17.01
N LYS A 209 8.58 14.40 15.83
CA LYS A 209 9.77 15.19 15.44
C LYS A 209 10.01 16.40 16.35
N LYS A 210 8.95 17.09 16.83
CA LYS A 210 9.08 18.19 17.78
C LYS A 210 9.62 17.74 19.15
N LYS A 211 9.23 16.54 19.60
CA LYS A 211 9.72 15.94 20.86
C LYS A 211 11.20 15.56 20.78
N ASP A 212 11.73 15.31 19.58
CA ASP A 212 13.14 14.96 19.36
C ASP A 212 14.13 16.11 19.64
N LYS A 213 13.66 17.37 19.62
CA LYS A 213 14.49 18.54 20.00
C LYS A 213 14.84 18.60 21.50
N GLY A 214 14.34 17.63 22.31
CA GLY A 214 14.64 17.46 23.73
C GLY A 214 15.77 16.46 24.00
N ARG A 215 16.04 16.18 25.30
CA ARG A 215 17.15 15.32 25.77
C ARG A 215 17.09 13.84 25.35
N ALA A 216 15.99 13.37 24.78
CA ALA A 216 15.83 11.98 24.31
C ALA A 216 15.63 11.99 22.79
N ARG A 217 16.68 11.68 22.02
CA ARG A 217 16.57 11.50 20.56
C ARG A 217 15.58 10.38 20.26
N VAL A 218 14.48 10.72 19.59
CA VAL A 218 13.54 9.73 19.04
C VAL A 218 14.19 9.13 17.81
N LYS A 219 14.49 7.84 17.84
CA LYS A 219 14.92 7.12 16.63
C LYS A 219 13.71 6.77 15.78
N PHE A 220 13.78 7.08 14.50
CA PHE A 220 12.78 6.69 13.53
C PHE A 220 13.28 5.47 12.75
N ASN A 221 12.51 4.39 12.74
CA ASN A 221 12.84 3.19 11.98
C ASN A 221 12.38 3.32 10.52
N GLY A 222 12.94 2.49 9.63
CA GLY A 222 12.61 2.49 8.20
C GLY A 222 11.11 2.35 7.93
N ALA A 223 10.42 1.47 8.64
CA ALA A 223 8.98 1.23 8.44
C ALA A 223 8.10 2.46 8.73
N LEU A 224 8.44 3.24 9.78
CA LEU A 224 7.78 4.51 10.06
C LEU A 224 8.05 5.51 8.93
N LEU A 225 9.33 5.66 8.54
CA LEU A 225 9.72 6.61 7.49
C LEU A 225 9.05 6.31 6.16
N VAL A 226 8.98 5.04 5.76
CA VAL A 226 8.24 4.58 4.56
C VAL A 226 6.76 4.93 4.67
N SER A 227 6.12 4.68 5.82
CA SER A 227 4.70 5.01 6.01
C SER A 227 4.45 6.51 5.87
N VAL A 228 5.30 7.35 6.48
CA VAL A 228 5.19 8.81 6.38
C VAL A 228 5.46 9.28 4.95
N LEU A 229 6.48 8.74 4.26
CA LEU A 229 6.75 9.06 2.86
C LEU A 229 5.55 8.77 1.96
N ASN A 230 4.88 7.63 2.16
CA ASN A 230 3.67 7.29 1.41
C ASN A 230 2.55 8.33 1.66
N ALA A 231 2.36 8.76 2.90
CA ALA A 231 1.41 9.83 3.21
C ALA A 231 1.82 11.17 2.58
N CYS A 232 3.10 11.55 2.68
CA CYS A 232 3.63 12.75 2.04
C CYS A 232 3.45 12.73 0.52
N THR A 233 3.63 11.57 -0.10
CA THR A 233 3.44 11.38 -1.55
C THR A 233 2.01 11.66 -1.98
N VAL A 234 1.03 11.16 -1.21
CA VAL A 234 -0.40 11.37 -1.52
C VAL A 234 -0.82 12.82 -1.26
N MET A 235 -0.28 13.44 -0.21
CA MET A 235 -0.63 14.80 0.20
C MET A 235 0.18 15.90 -0.51
N GLY A 236 1.27 15.55 -1.20
CA GLY A 236 2.22 16.52 -1.71
C GLY A 236 2.99 17.28 -0.62
N ALA A 237 3.16 16.67 0.58
CA ALA A 237 3.86 17.26 1.71
C ALA A 237 5.39 17.16 1.49
N PHE A 238 5.90 18.08 0.65
CA PHE A 238 7.28 18.01 0.13
C PHE A 238 8.32 18.20 1.23
N GLU A 239 8.14 19.18 2.11
CA GLU A 239 9.15 19.50 3.15
C GLU A 239 9.34 18.36 4.15
N GLU A 240 8.28 17.63 4.52
CA GLU A 240 8.38 16.45 5.37
C GLU A 240 9.14 15.32 4.70
N GLY A 241 8.83 15.04 3.43
CA GLY A 241 9.53 13.99 2.69
C GLY A 241 11.00 14.31 2.48
N LYS A 242 11.32 15.56 2.17
CA LYS A 242 12.71 16.06 2.06
C LYS A 242 13.45 15.97 3.40
N TRP A 243 12.78 16.31 4.50
CA TRP A 243 13.35 16.16 5.84
C TRP A 243 13.66 14.68 6.13
N ILE A 244 12.76 13.76 5.75
CA ILE A 244 12.99 12.31 5.92
C ILE A 244 14.24 11.89 5.16
N HIS A 245 14.41 12.34 3.91
CA HIS A 245 15.60 12.01 3.12
C HIS A 245 16.89 12.53 3.81
N SER A 246 16.89 13.78 4.28
CA SER A 246 18.02 14.34 5.04
C SER A 246 18.30 13.53 6.31
N TYR A 247 17.25 13.12 7.05
CA TYR A 247 17.38 12.27 8.22
C TYR A 247 18.02 10.92 7.91
N VAL A 248 17.65 10.30 6.80
CA VAL A 248 18.23 9.03 6.33
C VAL A 248 19.74 9.19 6.08
N GLU A 249 20.14 10.26 5.39
CA GLU A 249 21.55 10.56 5.08
C GLU A 249 22.35 10.88 6.35
N GLU A 250 21.85 11.76 7.22
CA GLU A 250 22.53 12.19 8.45
C GLU A 250 22.74 11.05 9.45
N ASN A 251 21.82 10.07 9.49
CA ASN A 251 21.92 8.91 10.40
C ASN A 251 22.55 7.68 9.75
N GLY A 252 22.99 7.79 8.49
CA GLY A 252 23.64 6.70 7.77
C GLY A 252 22.74 5.49 7.59
N LEU A 253 21.42 5.69 7.46
CA LEU A 253 20.48 4.61 7.18
C LEU A 253 20.69 4.11 5.74
N GLU A 254 20.72 2.80 5.57
CA GLU A 254 20.86 2.20 4.24
C GLU A 254 19.57 2.45 3.42
N TYR A 255 19.75 2.72 2.13
CA TYR A 255 18.66 2.71 1.17
C TYR A 255 18.27 1.26 0.86
N ASP A 256 17.56 0.62 1.80
CA ASP A 256 16.98 -0.70 1.56
C ASP A 256 15.90 -0.64 0.46
N LEU A 257 15.37 -1.79 0.06
CA LEU A 257 14.39 -1.87 -1.03
C LEU A 257 13.10 -1.07 -0.74
N GLU A 258 12.65 -1.06 0.52
CA GLU A 258 11.42 -0.39 0.90
C GLU A 258 11.60 1.14 0.97
N LEU A 259 12.62 1.60 1.70
CA LEU A 259 12.86 3.02 1.91
C LEU A 259 13.32 3.72 0.62
N GLY A 260 14.25 3.09 -0.11
CA GLY A 260 14.73 3.63 -1.38
C GLY A 260 13.61 3.74 -2.42
N THR A 261 12.77 2.71 -2.55
CA THR A 261 11.63 2.73 -3.48
C THR A 261 10.58 3.78 -3.08
N ALA A 262 10.29 3.94 -1.77
CA ALA A 262 9.38 4.97 -1.28
C ALA A 262 9.89 6.38 -1.55
N LEU A 263 11.20 6.63 -1.40
CA LEU A 263 11.82 7.93 -1.74
C LEU A 263 11.76 8.22 -3.25
N ILE A 264 11.99 7.21 -4.09
CA ILE A 264 11.87 7.36 -5.56
C ILE A 264 10.43 7.73 -5.93
N ASP A 265 9.43 6.99 -5.41
CA ASP A 265 8.01 7.26 -5.67
C ASP A 265 7.60 8.65 -5.19
N PHE A 266 8.04 9.03 -3.99
CA PHE A 266 7.81 10.35 -3.41
C PHE A 266 8.36 11.48 -4.30
N TYR A 267 9.64 11.44 -4.65
CA TYR A 267 10.25 12.48 -5.47
C TYR A 267 9.65 12.53 -6.88
N ALA A 268 9.39 11.38 -7.48
CA ALA A 268 8.77 11.28 -8.80
C ALA A 268 7.38 11.91 -8.83
N LYS A 269 6.52 11.62 -7.85
CA LYS A 269 5.16 12.17 -7.78
C LYS A 269 5.12 13.64 -7.38
N CYS A 270 6.15 14.12 -6.68
CA CYS A 270 6.33 15.55 -6.39
C CYS A 270 6.99 16.33 -7.55
N GLY A 271 7.34 15.70 -8.67
CA GLY A 271 7.97 16.36 -9.82
C GLY A 271 9.49 16.54 -9.72
N TRP A 272 10.13 16.01 -8.68
CA TRP A 272 11.57 16.13 -8.43
C TRP A 272 12.33 14.92 -8.96
N VAL A 273 12.21 14.67 -10.27
CA VAL A 273 12.75 13.48 -10.94
C VAL A 273 14.25 13.30 -10.74
N LYS A 274 15.01 14.40 -10.77
CA LYS A 274 16.48 14.36 -10.58
C LYS A 274 16.88 13.81 -9.21
N ASP A 275 16.09 14.07 -8.18
CA ASP A 275 16.37 13.56 -6.84
C ASP A 275 15.93 12.08 -6.73
N ALA A 276 14.86 11.68 -7.42
CA ALA A 276 14.50 10.28 -7.59
C ALA A 276 15.63 9.48 -8.27
N GLU A 277 16.23 10.03 -9.37
CA GLU A 277 17.38 9.41 -10.06
C GLU A 277 18.60 9.25 -9.13
N LYS A 278 18.93 10.28 -8.32
CA LYS A 278 20.02 10.19 -7.36
C LYS A 278 19.82 9.07 -6.34
N VAL A 279 18.60 8.92 -5.82
CA VAL A 279 18.27 7.85 -4.88
C VAL A 279 18.39 6.50 -5.59
N PHE A 280 17.82 6.39 -6.80
CA PHE A 280 17.90 5.17 -7.61
C PHE A 280 19.35 4.76 -7.85
N ASP A 281 20.24 5.69 -8.21
CA ASP A 281 21.64 5.39 -8.48
C ASP A 281 22.40 4.97 -7.20
N LYS A 282 22.12 5.57 -6.05
CA LYS A 282 22.73 5.25 -4.74
C LYS A 282 22.34 3.86 -4.23
N MET A 283 21.16 3.34 -4.59
CA MET A 283 20.73 2.02 -4.14
C MET A 283 21.65 0.91 -4.68
N LEU A 284 22.17 0.09 -3.78
CA LEU A 284 23.05 -1.05 -4.14
C LEU A 284 22.26 -2.21 -4.76
N VAL A 285 21.09 -2.48 -4.24
CA VAL A 285 20.19 -3.54 -4.72
C VAL A 285 18.89 -2.89 -5.19
N LYS A 286 18.44 -3.29 -6.37
CA LYS A 286 17.21 -2.78 -7.00
C LYS A 286 16.36 -3.96 -7.42
N ASP A 287 15.18 -4.08 -6.86
CA ASP A 287 14.20 -5.09 -7.25
C ASP A 287 13.26 -4.58 -8.37
N VAL A 288 12.33 -5.41 -8.78
CA VAL A 288 11.36 -5.04 -9.83
C VAL A 288 10.50 -3.83 -9.43
N ALA A 289 10.18 -3.65 -8.14
CA ALA A 289 9.40 -2.52 -7.67
C ALA A 289 10.18 -1.20 -7.79
N THR A 290 11.46 -1.21 -7.43
CA THR A 290 12.37 -0.06 -7.56
C THR A 290 12.50 0.39 -9.02
N TRP A 291 12.75 -0.56 -9.94
CA TRP A 291 12.83 -0.24 -11.38
C TRP A 291 11.51 0.30 -11.90
N SER A 292 10.39 -0.32 -11.55
CA SER A 292 9.06 0.10 -12.00
C SER A 292 8.68 1.49 -11.47
N ALA A 293 8.99 1.80 -10.21
CA ALA A 293 8.77 3.11 -9.63
C ALA A 293 9.56 4.21 -10.38
N MET A 294 10.82 3.94 -10.71
CA MET A 294 11.64 4.90 -11.47
C MET A 294 11.15 5.08 -12.92
N ILE A 295 10.81 4.00 -13.63
CA ILE A 295 10.26 4.05 -14.99
C ILE A 295 8.95 4.84 -15.02
N LEU A 296 8.02 4.51 -14.11
CA LEU A 296 6.74 5.22 -14.00
C LEU A 296 6.97 6.69 -13.60
N GLY A 297 7.88 6.95 -12.66
CA GLY A 297 8.24 8.29 -12.24
C GLY A 297 8.76 9.17 -13.38
N LEU A 298 9.63 8.64 -14.23
CA LEU A 298 10.09 9.31 -15.44
C LEU A 298 8.93 9.57 -16.42
N ALA A 299 8.07 8.59 -16.62
CA ALA A 299 6.94 8.67 -17.55
C ALA A 299 5.94 9.76 -17.16
N ILE A 300 5.48 9.79 -15.90
CA ILE A 300 4.51 10.79 -15.44
C ILE A 300 5.06 12.22 -15.47
N ASN A 301 6.38 12.38 -15.40
CA ASN A 301 7.05 13.69 -15.50
C ASN A 301 7.47 14.06 -16.93
N GLY A 302 7.00 13.33 -17.94
CA GLY A 302 7.27 13.63 -19.33
C GLY A 302 8.68 13.25 -19.84
N ASN A 303 9.50 12.63 -19.00
CA ASN A 303 10.85 12.13 -19.37
C ASN A 303 10.76 10.78 -20.11
N ASN A 304 9.87 10.73 -21.11
CA ASN A 304 9.44 9.50 -21.78
C ASN A 304 10.59 8.73 -22.42
N LYS A 305 11.54 9.43 -23.04
CA LYS A 305 12.71 8.81 -23.67
C LYS A 305 13.56 8.08 -22.63
N MET A 306 13.82 8.73 -21.49
CA MET A 306 14.60 8.13 -20.39
C MET A 306 13.87 6.94 -19.76
N ALA A 307 12.53 7.01 -19.66
CA ALA A 307 11.73 5.90 -19.17
C ALA A 307 11.86 4.65 -20.04
N LEU A 308 11.81 4.81 -21.36
CA LEU A 308 11.99 3.71 -22.32
C LEU A 308 13.43 3.19 -22.33
N GLU A 309 14.45 4.06 -22.29
CA GLU A 309 15.86 3.68 -22.17
C GLU A 309 16.12 2.91 -20.86
N LEU A 310 15.49 3.34 -19.76
CA LEU A 310 15.59 2.65 -18.47
C LEU A 310 14.93 1.26 -18.51
N PHE A 311 13.81 1.13 -19.21
CA PHE A 311 13.15 -0.16 -19.44
C PHE A 311 14.06 -1.11 -20.25
N GLU A 312 14.69 -0.63 -21.34
CA GLU A 312 15.65 -1.44 -22.09
C GLU A 312 16.85 -1.89 -21.24
N LYS A 313 17.31 -1.01 -20.32
CA LYS A 313 18.36 -1.37 -19.36
C LYS A 313 17.89 -2.44 -18.39
N MET A 314 16.64 -2.32 -17.88
CA MET A 314 16.02 -3.33 -17.03
C MET A 314 15.94 -4.69 -17.72
N GLU A 315 15.57 -4.74 -19.01
CA GLU A 315 15.53 -5.98 -19.79
C GLU A 315 16.90 -6.65 -19.93
N LYS A 316 18.00 -5.87 -19.97
CA LYS A 316 19.36 -6.38 -20.17
C LYS A 316 20.03 -6.85 -18.88
N VAL A 317 19.88 -6.11 -17.79
CA VAL A 317 20.66 -6.31 -16.57
C VAL A 317 19.84 -6.29 -15.29
N GLY A 318 18.57 -5.97 -15.38
CA GLY A 318 17.67 -5.86 -14.24
C GLY A 318 16.84 -7.12 -13.96
N PRO A 319 15.92 -7.03 -13.03
CA PRO A 319 14.93 -8.07 -12.77
C PRO A 319 13.93 -8.16 -13.94
N LYS A 320 13.24 -9.30 -14.03
CA LYS A 320 12.17 -9.51 -15.03
C LYS A 320 11.05 -8.48 -14.83
N PRO A 321 10.65 -7.72 -15.88
CA PRO A 321 9.54 -6.79 -15.82
C PRO A 321 8.23 -7.43 -15.35
N ASN A 322 7.41 -6.66 -14.63
CA ASN A 322 6.10 -7.07 -14.15
C ASN A 322 4.98 -6.14 -14.70
N GLU A 323 3.75 -6.34 -14.25
CA GLU A 323 2.57 -5.55 -14.62
C GLU A 323 2.80 -4.04 -14.43
N VAL A 324 3.32 -3.62 -13.26
CA VAL A 324 3.57 -2.20 -12.95
C VAL A 324 4.62 -1.59 -13.88
N THR A 325 5.64 -2.37 -14.26
CA THR A 325 6.66 -1.93 -15.24
C THR A 325 5.98 -1.57 -16.57
N PHE A 326 5.06 -2.43 -17.04
CA PHE A 326 4.36 -2.18 -18.31
C PHE A 326 3.38 -1.01 -18.24
N VAL A 327 2.74 -0.75 -17.10
CA VAL A 327 1.98 0.51 -16.92
C VAL A 327 2.90 1.71 -17.12
N GLY A 328 4.11 1.69 -16.53
CA GLY A 328 5.08 2.79 -16.68
C GLY A 328 5.52 3.03 -18.12
N VAL A 329 5.89 1.99 -18.86
CA VAL A 329 6.34 2.16 -20.25
C VAL A 329 5.20 2.53 -21.21
N LEU A 330 3.99 2.02 -21.00
CA LEU A 330 2.82 2.41 -21.77
C LEU A 330 2.45 3.87 -21.49
N THR A 331 2.56 4.33 -20.25
CA THR A 331 2.38 5.74 -19.88
C THR A 331 3.41 6.63 -20.59
N ALA A 332 4.67 6.20 -20.69
CA ALA A 332 5.70 6.91 -21.43
C ALA A 332 5.37 7.05 -22.93
N CYS A 333 4.73 6.05 -23.53
CA CYS A 333 4.27 6.11 -24.92
C CYS A 333 3.12 7.10 -25.13
N ASN A 334 2.26 7.29 -24.12
CA ASN A 334 1.06 8.13 -24.21
C ASN A 334 1.42 9.60 -24.53
N HIS A 335 2.39 10.17 -23.82
CA HIS A 335 2.76 11.58 -23.99
C HIS A 335 3.32 11.96 -25.37
N LYS A 336 3.77 10.99 -26.18
CA LYS A 336 4.31 11.23 -27.53
C LYS A 336 3.44 10.67 -28.65
N SER A 337 2.23 10.18 -28.33
CA SER A 337 1.35 9.49 -29.28
C SER A 337 2.07 8.38 -30.07
N LEU A 338 2.99 7.65 -29.40
CA LEU A 338 3.79 6.57 -29.99
C LEU A 338 2.98 5.27 -30.09
N PHE A 339 1.88 5.32 -30.84
CA PHE A 339 0.96 4.16 -30.94
C PHE A 339 1.66 2.89 -31.42
N GLY A 340 2.56 2.97 -32.40
CA GLY A 340 3.30 1.80 -32.90
C GLY A 340 4.12 1.12 -31.80
N GLU A 341 4.82 1.90 -31.01
CA GLU A 341 5.65 1.38 -29.91
C GLU A 341 4.78 0.86 -28.75
N SER A 342 3.69 1.54 -28.41
CA SER A 342 2.79 1.07 -27.36
C SER A 342 2.11 -0.26 -27.73
N SER A 343 1.71 -0.43 -28.99
CA SER A 343 1.15 -1.69 -29.48
C SER A 343 2.18 -2.82 -29.43
N ARG A 344 3.44 -2.54 -29.79
CA ARG A 344 4.55 -3.50 -29.68
C ARG A 344 4.79 -3.92 -28.23
N LEU A 345 4.85 -2.96 -27.32
CA LEU A 345 5.07 -3.21 -25.90
C LEU A 345 3.91 -3.98 -25.26
N PHE A 346 2.68 -3.65 -25.64
CA PHE A 346 1.48 -4.38 -25.19
C PHE A 346 1.49 -5.85 -25.66
N GLY A 347 1.92 -6.10 -26.91
CA GLY A 347 2.12 -7.47 -27.43
C GLY A 347 3.22 -8.22 -26.66
N ILE A 348 4.39 -7.59 -26.48
CA ILE A 348 5.52 -8.18 -25.74
C ILE A 348 5.14 -8.55 -24.31
N MET A 349 4.33 -7.76 -23.63
CA MET A 349 3.87 -8.02 -22.27
C MET A 349 3.21 -9.41 -22.17
N SER A 350 2.34 -9.74 -23.12
CA SER A 350 1.64 -11.02 -23.14
C SER A 350 2.50 -12.15 -23.72
N GLU A 351 3.16 -11.91 -24.85
CA GLU A 351 3.86 -12.97 -25.61
C GLU A 351 5.20 -13.37 -24.99
N LYS A 352 6.00 -12.38 -24.54
CA LYS A 352 7.36 -12.62 -24.00
C LYS A 352 7.35 -12.84 -22.49
N TYR A 353 6.52 -12.06 -21.78
CA TYR A 353 6.55 -12.06 -20.31
C TYR A 353 5.42 -12.86 -19.69
N ASN A 354 4.43 -13.29 -20.48
CA ASN A 354 3.25 -14.03 -20.03
C ASN A 354 2.44 -13.27 -18.96
N ILE A 355 2.34 -11.94 -19.14
CA ILE A 355 1.58 -11.05 -18.26
C ILE A 355 0.21 -10.83 -18.90
N THR A 356 -0.86 -11.14 -18.16
CA THR A 356 -2.23 -10.85 -18.59
C THR A 356 -2.51 -9.35 -18.45
N PRO A 357 -2.99 -8.66 -19.50
CA PRO A 357 -3.31 -7.24 -19.43
C PRO A 357 -4.38 -6.95 -18.36
N SER A 358 -4.09 -6.01 -17.48
CA SER A 358 -5.05 -5.46 -16.51
C SER A 358 -5.78 -4.24 -17.08
N ILE A 359 -6.75 -3.72 -16.33
CA ILE A 359 -7.55 -2.55 -16.74
C ILE A 359 -6.68 -1.32 -17.02
N GLU A 360 -5.60 -1.13 -16.25
CA GLU A 360 -4.67 -0.02 -16.39
C GLU A 360 -3.92 -0.07 -17.72
N HIS A 361 -3.51 -1.26 -18.16
CA HIS A 361 -2.82 -1.44 -19.45
C HIS A 361 -3.76 -1.13 -20.62
N TYR A 362 -5.00 -1.61 -20.55
CA TYR A 362 -6.02 -1.27 -21.53
C TYR A 362 -6.31 0.24 -21.54
N GLY A 363 -6.40 0.85 -20.36
CA GLY A 363 -6.59 2.29 -20.19
C GLY A 363 -5.50 3.12 -20.89
N CYS A 364 -4.22 2.73 -20.73
CA CYS A 364 -3.10 3.39 -21.42
C CYS A 364 -3.26 3.33 -22.94
N ILE A 365 -3.58 2.16 -23.51
CA ILE A 365 -3.75 2.03 -24.98
C ILE A 365 -4.93 2.83 -25.48
N VAL A 366 -6.07 2.80 -24.78
CA VAL A 366 -7.26 3.57 -25.16
C VAL A 366 -6.97 5.08 -25.11
N ASP A 367 -6.27 5.54 -24.07
CA ASP A 367 -5.90 6.96 -23.95
C ASP A 367 -4.95 7.41 -25.07
N ILE A 368 -3.95 6.59 -25.45
CA ILE A 368 -3.06 6.84 -26.59
C ILE A 368 -3.86 6.97 -27.89
N LEU A 369 -4.76 6.03 -28.17
CA LEU A 369 -5.61 6.04 -29.36
C LEU A 369 -6.54 7.25 -29.39
N ALA A 370 -7.16 7.57 -28.25
CA ALA A 370 -8.07 8.69 -28.12
C ALA A 370 -7.37 10.04 -28.35
N ARG A 371 -6.23 10.26 -27.69
CA ARG A 371 -5.41 11.50 -27.83
C ARG A 371 -4.80 11.65 -29.21
N SER A 372 -4.46 10.55 -29.90
CA SER A 372 -3.95 10.60 -31.28
C SER A 372 -5.04 10.79 -32.32
N GLY A 373 -6.29 10.99 -31.94
CA GLY A 373 -7.43 11.16 -32.85
C GLY A 373 -7.96 9.88 -33.49
N GLN A 374 -7.41 8.72 -33.11
CA GLN A 374 -7.84 7.43 -33.63
C GLN A 374 -9.05 6.86 -32.84
N VAL A 375 -10.04 7.73 -32.59
CA VAL A 375 -11.19 7.47 -31.72
C VAL A 375 -11.98 6.21 -32.12
N LYS A 376 -12.14 5.98 -33.46
CA LYS A 376 -12.82 4.78 -33.97
C LYS A 376 -12.04 3.50 -33.64
N LYS A 377 -10.71 3.53 -33.72
CA LYS A 377 -9.88 2.38 -33.34
C LYS A 377 -9.91 2.15 -31.82
N ALA A 378 -9.95 3.24 -31.02
CA ALA A 378 -10.12 3.13 -29.58
C ALA A 378 -11.42 2.40 -29.22
N LEU A 379 -12.54 2.73 -29.89
CA LEU A 379 -13.81 2.04 -29.67
C LEU A 379 -13.76 0.54 -30.07
N ILE A 380 -13.12 0.23 -31.21
CA ILE A 380 -12.93 -1.18 -31.63
C ILE A 380 -12.09 -1.92 -30.60
N PHE A 381 -11.02 -1.30 -30.11
CA PHE A 381 -10.15 -1.89 -29.11
C PHE A 381 -10.89 -2.15 -27.77
N ILE A 382 -11.70 -1.19 -27.31
CA ILE A 382 -12.55 -1.35 -26.12
C ILE A 382 -13.46 -2.56 -26.28
N ASN A 383 -14.12 -2.71 -27.43
CA ASN A 383 -15.03 -3.83 -27.71
C ASN A 383 -14.31 -5.20 -27.82
N SER A 384 -12.99 -5.21 -28.02
CA SER A 384 -12.17 -6.42 -28.09
C SER A 384 -11.52 -6.81 -26.76
N MET A 385 -11.73 -6.03 -25.69
CA MET A 385 -11.17 -6.32 -24.38
C MET A 385 -11.73 -7.62 -23.79
N HIS A 386 -10.91 -8.37 -23.11
CA HIS A 386 -11.31 -9.59 -22.39
C HIS A 386 -11.87 -9.32 -20.99
N ILE A 387 -11.80 -8.09 -20.53
CA ILE A 387 -12.31 -7.61 -19.24
C ILE A 387 -13.28 -6.47 -19.49
N GLU A 388 -14.23 -6.29 -18.59
CA GLU A 388 -15.23 -5.23 -18.70
C GLU A 388 -14.59 -3.85 -18.55
N PRO A 389 -14.79 -2.92 -19.52
CA PRO A 389 -14.23 -1.57 -19.47
C PRO A 389 -14.84 -0.78 -18.32
N ASP A 390 -13.98 -0.12 -17.54
CA ASP A 390 -14.40 0.76 -16.47
C ASP A 390 -14.75 2.19 -16.95
N GLY A 391 -15.18 3.02 -16.01
CA GLY A 391 -15.53 4.40 -16.31
C GLY A 391 -14.34 5.28 -16.71
N ALA A 392 -13.12 4.91 -16.39
CA ALA A 392 -11.92 5.66 -16.78
C ALA A 392 -11.60 5.42 -18.26
N ILE A 393 -11.73 4.19 -18.75
CA ILE A 393 -11.56 3.83 -20.17
C ILE A 393 -12.56 4.56 -21.05
N TRP A 394 -13.86 4.49 -20.69
CA TRP A 394 -14.91 5.21 -21.41
C TRP A 394 -14.74 6.73 -21.32
N GLY A 395 -14.24 7.24 -20.17
CA GLY A 395 -13.90 8.64 -19.97
C GLY A 395 -12.78 9.12 -20.89
N SER A 396 -11.72 8.30 -21.08
CA SER A 396 -10.65 8.59 -22.03
C SER A 396 -11.15 8.65 -23.47
N LEU A 397 -12.05 7.74 -23.87
CA LEU A 397 -12.69 7.76 -25.18
C LEU A 397 -13.56 9.03 -25.36
N LEU A 398 -14.36 9.38 -24.34
CA LEU A 398 -15.19 10.60 -24.37
C LEU A 398 -14.34 11.87 -24.52
N ASN A 399 -13.25 11.94 -23.78
CA ASN A 399 -12.31 13.07 -23.89
C ASN A 399 -11.67 13.15 -25.27
N GLY A 400 -11.26 12.02 -25.86
CA GLY A 400 -10.76 11.95 -27.22
C GLY A 400 -11.81 12.40 -28.27
N CYS A 401 -13.09 12.03 -28.08
CA CYS A 401 -14.18 12.50 -28.90
C CYS A 401 -14.32 14.02 -28.83
N LEU A 402 -14.21 14.61 -27.66
CA LEU A 402 -14.28 16.06 -27.46
C LEU A 402 -13.10 16.78 -28.13
N MET A 403 -11.86 16.30 -27.90
CA MET A 403 -10.65 16.91 -28.46
C MET A 403 -10.60 16.90 -29.98
N HIS A 404 -11.15 15.87 -30.62
CA HIS A 404 -11.05 15.69 -32.08
C HIS A 404 -12.38 15.87 -32.84
N GLY A 405 -13.39 16.45 -32.19
CA GLY A 405 -14.67 16.80 -32.84
C GLY A 405 -15.57 15.62 -33.22
N HIS A 406 -15.36 14.44 -32.62
CA HIS A 406 -16.20 13.25 -32.82
C HIS A 406 -17.49 13.31 -32.00
N TYR A 407 -18.26 14.37 -32.12
CA TYR A 407 -19.37 14.73 -31.24
C TYR A 407 -20.52 13.70 -31.21
N GLU A 408 -20.85 13.08 -32.35
CA GLU A 408 -21.94 12.08 -32.39
C GLU A 408 -21.61 10.83 -31.54
N LEU A 409 -20.38 10.33 -31.67
CA LEU A 409 -19.91 9.23 -30.86
C LEU A 409 -19.82 9.64 -29.39
N GLY A 410 -19.27 10.83 -29.14
CA GLY A 410 -19.10 11.34 -27.78
C GLY A 410 -20.43 11.51 -27.06
N GLN A 411 -21.51 11.96 -27.74
CA GLN A 411 -22.84 12.01 -27.11
C GLN A 411 -23.35 10.63 -26.67
N LYS A 412 -23.13 9.60 -27.49
CA LYS A 412 -23.53 8.23 -27.16
C LYS A 412 -22.73 7.71 -25.95
N VAL A 413 -21.41 7.88 -25.97
CA VAL A 413 -20.52 7.48 -24.89
C VAL A 413 -20.80 8.26 -23.61
N GLY A 414 -21.02 9.58 -23.70
CA GLY A 414 -21.33 10.42 -22.55
C GLY A 414 -22.64 10.06 -21.88
N LYS A 415 -23.70 9.78 -22.66
CA LYS A 415 -24.97 9.29 -22.12
C LYS A 415 -24.81 7.93 -21.43
N TYR A 416 -24.09 7.00 -22.06
CA TYR A 416 -23.78 5.71 -21.46
C TYR A 416 -23.04 5.86 -20.12
N LEU A 417 -22.03 6.73 -20.07
CA LEU A 417 -21.24 6.97 -18.86
C LEU A 417 -22.05 7.54 -17.69
N ILE A 418 -23.01 8.42 -17.98
CA ILE A 418 -23.89 8.98 -16.93
C ILE A 418 -24.81 7.91 -16.35
N GLU A 419 -25.23 6.94 -17.16
CA GLU A 419 -26.02 5.80 -16.66
C GLU A 419 -25.15 4.76 -15.96
N PHE A 420 -23.92 4.54 -16.44
CA PHE A 420 -22.95 3.60 -15.87
C PHE A 420 -22.49 3.98 -14.45
N ASP A 421 -22.23 5.29 -14.23
CA ASP A 421 -21.83 5.81 -12.92
C ASP A 421 -22.47 7.18 -12.69
N PRO A 422 -23.70 7.18 -12.18
CA PRO A 422 -24.49 8.38 -12.04
C PRO A 422 -23.95 9.42 -11.05
N GLU A 423 -23.06 9.02 -10.14
CA GLU A 423 -22.56 9.90 -9.07
C GLU A 423 -21.32 10.70 -9.48
N HIS A 424 -20.69 10.35 -10.59
CA HIS A 424 -19.44 10.99 -11.03
C HIS A 424 -19.67 12.30 -11.76
N SER A 425 -19.54 13.45 -11.07
CA SER A 425 -19.80 14.79 -11.61
C SER A 425 -19.06 15.15 -12.91
N GLY A 426 -17.80 14.74 -13.05
CA GLY A 426 -16.98 15.05 -14.23
C GLY A 426 -17.55 14.53 -15.54
N ARG A 427 -18.38 13.48 -15.53
CA ARG A 427 -19.02 12.92 -16.75
C ARG A 427 -20.12 13.82 -17.27
N TYR A 428 -20.89 14.42 -16.38
CA TYR A 428 -21.91 15.42 -16.72
C TYR A 428 -21.25 16.67 -17.29
N VAL A 429 -20.15 17.12 -16.69
CA VAL A 429 -19.39 18.29 -17.16
C VAL A 429 -18.84 18.05 -18.57
N LEU A 430 -18.20 16.90 -18.82
CA LEU A 430 -17.67 16.56 -20.14
C LEU A 430 -18.77 16.51 -21.23
N LEU A 431 -19.91 15.89 -20.92
CA LEU A 431 -21.03 15.83 -21.86
C LEU A 431 -21.66 17.20 -22.08
N ALA A 432 -21.80 18.03 -21.03
CA ALA A 432 -22.28 19.38 -21.15
C ALA A 432 -21.35 20.25 -22.02
N ASN A 433 -20.03 20.15 -21.82
CA ASN A 433 -19.02 20.83 -22.62
C ASN A 433 -19.08 20.40 -24.10
N MET A 434 -19.32 19.11 -24.35
CA MET A 434 -19.51 18.62 -25.72
C MET A 434 -20.73 19.21 -26.39
N TYR A 435 -21.87 19.28 -25.70
CA TYR A 435 -23.06 19.96 -26.23
C TYR A 435 -22.80 21.47 -26.48
N ALA A 436 -22.07 22.14 -25.57
CA ALA A 436 -21.70 23.55 -25.74
C ALA A 436 -20.84 23.77 -26.98
N ASN A 437 -19.82 22.92 -27.23
CA ASN A 437 -18.98 23.00 -28.45
C ASN A 437 -19.76 22.76 -29.74
N MET A 438 -20.90 22.07 -29.64
CA MET A 438 -21.83 21.90 -30.78
C MET A 438 -22.84 23.05 -30.92
N GLY A 439 -22.84 24.02 -30.02
CA GLY A 439 -23.87 25.08 -29.97
C GLY A 439 -25.26 24.58 -29.51
N LYS A 440 -25.37 23.35 -28.97
CA LYS A 440 -26.62 22.74 -28.52
C LYS A 440 -26.90 23.08 -27.04
N TRP A 441 -27.29 24.33 -26.82
CA TRP A 441 -27.50 24.86 -25.45
C TRP A 441 -28.64 24.18 -24.68
N GLU A 442 -29.68 23.68 -25.38
CA GLU A 442 -30.75 22.88 -24.78
C GLU A 442 -30.18 21.61 -24.13
N GLY A 443 -29.31 20.89 -24.85
CA GLY A 443 -28.64 19.71 -24.33
C GLY A 443 -27.75 20.00 -23.11
N VAL A 444 -27.08 21.17 -23.08
CA VAL A 444 -26.33 21.63 -21.88
C VAL A 444 -27.26 21.77 -20.70
N SER A 445 -28.41 22.44 -20.89
CA SER A 445 -29.40 22.67 -19.86
C SER A 445 -30.00 21.37 -19.33
N GLU A 446 -30.32 20.42 -20.23
CA GLU A 446 -30.82 19.08 -19.84
C GLU A 446 -29.83 18.30 -18.98
N VAL A 447 -28.55 18.25 -19.39
CA VAL A 447 -27.51 17.51 -18.64
C VAL A 447 -27.26 18.14 -17.26
N ARG A 448 -27.23 19.49 -17.19
CA ARG A 448 -27.10 20.19 -15.89
C ARG A 448 -28.31 19.98 -14.99
N LYS A 449 -29.52 19.99 -15.55
CA LYS A 449 -30.74 19.69 -14.82
C LYS A 449 -30.71 18.25 -14.28
N LEU A 450 -30.37 17.29 -15.13
CA LEU A 450 -30.25 15.88 -14.75
C LEU A 450 -29.24 15.68 -13.61
N MET A 451 -28.09 16.36 -13.67
CA MET A 451 -27.08 16.36 -12.61
C MET A 451 -27.66 16.88 -11.29
N LYS A 452 -28.39 18.00 -11.34
CA LYS A 452 -29.04 18.60 -10.16
C LYS A 452 -30.14 17.70 -9.61
N ASP A 453 -30.99 17.12 -10.45
CA ASP A 453 -32.09 16.26 -10.06
C ASP A 453 -31.60 14.95 -9.39
N ARG A 454 -30.40 14.47 -9.79
CA ARG A 454 -29.72 13.33 -9.16
C ARG A 454 -28.92 13.72 -7.91
N GLY A 455 -28.89 15.00 -7.52
CA GLY A 455 -28.15 15.48 -6.36
C GLY A 455 -26.63 15.40 -6.47
N VAL A 456 -26.10 15.29 -7.70
CA VAL A 456 -24.65 15.14 -7.92
C VAL A 456 -23.96 16.49 -7.75
N VAL A 457 -23.03 16.54 -6.78
CA VAL A 457 -22.25 17.75 -6.46
C VAL A 457 -20.96 17.73 -7.29
N ILE A 458 -20.58 18.89 -7.85
CA ILE A 458 -19.31 19.03 -8.58
C ILE A 458 -18.17 18.86 -7.57
N VAL A 459 -17.34 17.87 -7.80
CA VAL A 459 -16.07 17.71 -7.08
C VAL A 459 -15.04 18.56 -7.82
N TYR A 460 -14.71 19.71 -7.25
CA TYR A 460 -13.66 20.56 -7.80
C TYR A 460 -12.29 19.92 -7.63
N GLY A 461 -11.45 20.04 -8.65
CA GLY A 461 -10.03 19.74 -8.52
C GLY A 461 -9.40 20.67 -7.49
N TRP A 462 -8.46 20.16 -6.73
CA TRP A 462 -7.74 20.93 -5.74
C TRP A 462 -6.25 20.70 -5.86
N SER A 463 -5.49 21.71 -5.46
CA SER A 463 -4.03 21.68 -5.39
C SER A 463 -3.59 22.06 -3.98
N PHE A 464 -2.42 21.60 -3.59
CA PHE A 464 -1.79 22.02 -2.36
C PHE A 464 -0.52 22.80 -2.65
N ILE A 465 -0.21 23.75 -1.78
CA ILE A 465 1.12 24.34 -1.63
C ILE A 465 1.47 24.31 -0.15
N GLU A 466 2.70 23.98 0.16
CA GLU A 466 3.23 24.03 1.52
C GLU A 466 3.99 25.34 1.72
N ILE A 467 3.54 26.17 2.66
CA ILE A 467 4.18 27.43 3.06
C ILE A 467 4.37 27.36 4.57
N ASP A 468 5.62 27.54 5.04
CA ASP A 468 5.97 27.53 6.48
C ASP A 468 5.43 26.30 7.23
N GLN A 469 5.57 25.11 6.64
CA GLN A 469 5.08 23.82 7.16
C GLN A 469 3.53 23.74 7.30
N THR A 470 2.81 24.65 6.67
CA THR A 470 1.35 24.66 6.62
C THR A 470 0.90 24.33 5.19
N LEU A 471 0.08 23.28 5.06
CA LEU A 471 -0.52 22.90 3.78
C LEU A 471 -1.71 23.81 3.48
N HIS A 472 -1.57 24.59 2.41
CA HIS A 472 -2.65 25.42 1.89
C HIS A 472 -3.33 24.67 0.74
N LYS A 473 -4.62 24.41 0.90
CA LYS A 473 -5.46 23.76 -0.12
C LYS A 473 -6.13 24.83 -0.96
N PHE A 474 -6.05 24.66 -2.28
CA PHE A 474 -6.73 25.52 -3.25
C PHE A 474 -7.66 24.69 -4.11
N SER A 475 -8.86 25.16 -4.31
CA SER A 475 -9.76 24.67 -5.34
C SER A 475 -10.00 25.75 -6.41
N ALA A 476 -10.50 25.35 -7.58
CA ALA A 476 -10.90 26.33 -8.60
C ALA A 476 -11.96 27.28 -7.99
N ASP A 477 -11.82 28.57 -8.26
CA ASP A 477 -12.67 29.66 -7.73
C ASP A 477 -12.69 29.82 -6.20
N ASP A 478 -11.71 29.27 -5.49
CA ASP A 478 -11.60 29.46 -4.05
C ASP A 478 -11.20 30.90 -3.71
N LYS A 479 -12.17 31.66 -3.20
CA LYS A 479 -11.99 33.04 -2.74
C LYS A 479 -11.82 33.11 -1.21
N CYS A 480 -11.82 31.98 -0.53
CA CYS A 480 -11.75 31.91 0.94
C CYS A 480 -10.32 31.98 1.46
N CYS A 481 -9.30 31.80 0.60
CA CYS A 481 -7.91 31.89 1.00
C CYS A 481 -7.52 33.32 1.34
N LEU A 482 -6.78 33.53 2.43
CA LEU A 482 -6.29 34.83 2.92
C LEU A 482 -5.53 35.63 1.83
N TYR A 483 -4.87 34.91 0.91
CA TYR A 483 -4.06 35.49 -0.18
C TYR A 483 -4.76 35.41 -1.55
N SER A 484 -6.06 35.14 -1.61
CA SER A 484 -6.76 34.94 -2.87
C SER A 484 -6.63 36.13 -3.84
N GLY A 485 -6.69 37.38 -3.34
CA GLY A 485 -6.52 38.56 -4.18
C GLY A 485 -5.16 38.61 -4.88
N GLU A 486 -4.09 38.41 -4.14
CA GLU A 486 -2.70 38.42 -4.65
C GLU A 486 -2.46 37.26 -5.64
N ILE A 487 -3.00 36.07 -5.32
CA ILE A 487 -2.90 34.88 -6.18
C ILE A 487 -3.58 35.14 -7.53
N TYR A 488 -4.81 35.67 -7.54
CA TYR A 488 -5.53 35.97 -8.78
C TYR A 488 -4.89 37.09 -9.57
N GLU A 489 -4.27 38.08 -8.93
CA GLU A 489 -3.50 39.11 -9.60
C GLU A 489 -2.27 38.53 -10.33
N VAL A 490 -1.51 37.65 -9.67
CA VAL A 490 -0.37 36.94 -10.27
C VAL A 490 -0.81 36.03 -11.40
N LEU A 491 -1.91 35.27 -11.24
CA LEU A 491 -2.47 34.43 -12.29
C LEU A 491 -2.93 35.26 -13.52
N SER A 492 -3.52 36.41 -13.29
CA SER A 492 -3.90 37.32 -14.38
C SER A 492 -2.68 37.85 -15.16
N HIS A 493 -1.60 38.20 -14.44
CA HIS A 493 -0.35 38.62 -15.08
C HIS A 493 0.33 37.48 -15.84
N LEU A 494 0.34 36.26 -15.30
CA LEU A 494 0.86 35.09 -16.00
C LEU A 494 0.05 34.75 -17.23
N GLY A 495 -1.27 34.84 -17.16
CA GLY A 495 -2.17 34.64 -18.30
C GLY A 495 -1.86 35.58 -19.43
N LYS A 496 -1.74 36.89 -19.17
CA LYS A 496 -1.36 37.88 -20.16
C LYS A 496 -0.01 37.60 -20.82
N LYS A 497 0.98 37.19 -20.04
CA LYS A 497 2.30 36.82 -20.59
C LYS A 497 2.23 35.58 -21.48
N VAL A 498 1.44 34.56 -21.10
CA VAL A 498 1.23 33.37 -21.94
C VAL A 498 0.58 33.73 -23.25
N GLU A 499 -0.42 34.63 -23.27
CA GLU A 499 -1.04 35.15 -24.49
C GLU A 499 -0.04 35.91 -25.40
N GLU A 500 0.84 36.73 -24.80
CA GLU A 500 1.89 37.44 -25.51
C GLU A 500 2.92 36.50 -26.16
N PHE A 501 3.26 35.39 -25.51
CA PHE A 501 4.26 34.43 -26.01
C PHE A 501 3.69 33.39 -26.97
N SER A 502 2.43 32.94 -26.80
CA SER A 502 1.85 31.88 -27.62
C SER A 502 1.25 32.38 -28.93
N GLY A 503 0.91 33.64 -29.03
CA GLY A 503 0.16 34.18 -30.17
C GLY A 503 -1.24 33.57 -30.33
N ASP A 504 -1.63 32.70 -29.45
CA ASP A 504 -2.85 31.91 -29.50
C ASP A 504 -3.82 32.38 -28.40
N LYS A 505 -4.86 33.10 -28.83
CA LYS A 505 -5.90 33.65 -27.95
C LYS A 505 -6.75 32.54 -27.29
N ASP A 506 -6.72 31.33 -27.82
CA ASP A 506 -7.53 30.22 -27.36
C ASP A 506 -6.89 29.46 -26.16
N ALA A 507 -5.59 29.65 -25.91
CA ALA A 507 -4.91 29.02 -24.74
C ALA A 507 -5.47 29.49 -23.38
N PHE A 508 -6.01 30.72 -23.33
CA PHE A 508 -6.64 31.29 -22.12
C PHE A 508 -8.10 30.84 -21.93
N PHE A 509 -8.77 30.41 -22.99
CA PHE A 509 -10.15 29.95 -22.93
C PHE A 509 -10.30 28.66 -22.12
N ILE A 510 -9.25 27.83 -22.03
CA ILE A 510 -9.23 26.59 -21.24
C ILE A 510 -9.24 26.91 -19.74
N CYS A 511 -8.64 28.02 -19.31
CA CYS A 511 -8.66 28.47 -17.91
C CYS A 511 -9.95 29.19 -17.50
N ASN A 512 -10.65 29.81 -18.46
CA ASN A 512 -11.85 30.62 -18.19
C ASN A 512 -13.19 29.91 -18.45
N LEU A 513 -13.19 28.63 -18.82
CA LEU A 513 -14.43 27.84 -18.98
C LEU A 513 -15.24 27.67 -17.68
N ASN A 514 -14.70 28.11 -16.55
CA ASN A 514 -15.40 28.13 -15.26
C ASN A 514 -16.18 29.41 -14.96
N GLN A 515 -16.16 30.42 -15.85
CA GLN A 515 -16.92 31.69 -15.65
C GLN A 515 -18.34 31.68 -16.20
N ILE A 516 -18.81 30.54 -16.74
CA ILE A 516 -20.21 30.38 -17.13
C ILE A 516 -20.92 29.49 -16.10
N THR A 517 -21.09 30.03 -14.91
CA THR A 517 -22.09 29.58 -13.93
C THR A 517 -23.42 30.25 -14.17
#